data_fe52c7484f11bec016bd6fe66ee78946
#
_entry.id   fe52c7484f11bec016bd6fe66ee78946
#
_cell.length_a   1.000
_cell.length_b   1.000
_cell.length_c   1.000
_cell.angle_alpha   90.00
_cell.angle_beta   90.00
_cell.angle_gamma   90.00
#
_symmetry.space_group_name_H-M   'P 1'
#
loop_
_entity.id
_entity.type
_entity.pdbx_description
1 polymer ?
#
loop_
_entity_poly.entity_id
_entity_poly.type
_entity_poly.pdbx_seq_one_letter_code
_entity_poly.pdbx_strand_id
1 'polypeptide(L)'
;GAALDGDLGAGKTTLTAGIAEGLGCRIPVSSPTFVLAMEHPAGEGGLSMRHMDLYRLEGREDFVEAGLDEPSGLDIEVIEWAEIAGDALPSERIQVTILLEEETCRRIRVRFGPPDGAQRATALETDLRDIPGVVLYAPASQAGNRQEE
;
A
#
# COMPACT_ATOMS: atom_id res chain seq x y z
N GLY A 1 -5.48 -2.55 6.15
CA GLY A 1 -5.38 -2.00 4.80
C GLY A 1 -3.95 -1.64 4.40
N ALA A 2 -3.72 -1.40 3.13
CA ALA A 2 -2.45 -0.98 2.56
C ALA A 2 -2.59 0.40 1.90
N ALA A 3 -1.71 1.33 2.26
CA ALA A 3 -1.60 2.66 1.72
C ALA A 3 -0.39 2.74 0.78
N LEU A 4 -0.61 3.05 -0.50
CA LEU A 4 0.41 3.05 -1.55
C LEU A 4 0.68 4.48 -2.01
N ASP A 5 1.93 4.90 -1.86
CA ASP A 5 2.42 6.21 -2.25
C ASP A 5 3.55 6.08 -3.29
N GLY A 6 3.73 7.09 -4.10
CA GLY A 6 4.76 7.14 -5.14
C GLY A 6 4.30 7.92 -6.37
N ASP A 7 5.24 8.38 -7.17
CA ASP A 7 4.98 9.19 -8.36
C ASP A 7 4.13 8.46 -9.41
N LEU A 8 3.60 9.23 -10.36
CA LEU A 8 2.90 8.68 -11.51
C LEU A 8 3.81 7.71 -12.27
N GLY A 9 3.32 6.52 -12.59
CA GLY A 9 4.10 5.47 -13.25
C GLY A 9 5.06 4.68 -12.35
N ALA A 10 5.10 4.94 -11.02
CA ALA A 10 5.95 4.20 -10.10
C ALA A 10 5.59 2.71 -10.00
N GLY A 11 4.32 2.33 -10.26
CA GLY A 11 3.86 0.94 -10.24
C GLY A 11 2.84 0.62 -9.14
N LYS A 12 2.15 1.63 -8.60
CA LYS A 12 1.12 1.43 -7.56
C LYS A 12 0.03 0.47 -8.02
N THR A 13 -0.56 0.70 -9.19
CA THR A 13 -1.61 -0.16 -9.74
C THR A 13 -1.08 -1.57 -10.08
N THR A 14 0.18 -1.69 -10.52
CA THR A 14 0.83 -2.99 -10.73
C THR A 14 0.95 -3.76 -9.41
N LEU A 15 1.36 -3.10 -8.34
CA LEU A 15 1.42 -3.70 -7.01
C LEU A 15 0.02 -4.08 -6.51
N THR A 16 -0.97 -3.22 -6.69
CA THR A 16 -2.37 -3.49 -6.34
C THR A 16 -2.90 -4.74 -7.06
N ALA A 17 -2.57 -4.90 -8.36
CA ALA A 17 -2.93 -6.09 -9.12
C ALA A 17 -2.28 -7.37 -8.54
N GLY A 18 -1.00 -7.31 -8.18
CA GLY A 18 -0.31 -8.41 -7.52
C GLY A 18 -0.90 -8.76 -6.15
N ILE A 19 -1.30 -7.74 -5.37
CA ILE A 19 -1.98 -7.95 -4.09
C ILE A 19 -3.32 -8.67 -4.31
N ALA A 20 -4.14 -8.21 -5.26
CA ALA A 20 -5.43 -8.81 -5.57
C ALA A 20 -5.29 -10.27 -6.05
N GLU A 21 -4.27 -10.57 -6.84
CA GLU A 21 -3.94 -11.94 -7.27
C GLU A 21 -3.56 -12.80 -6.06
N GLY A 22 -2.67 -12.31 -5.19
CA GLY A 22 -2.26 -12.99 -3.96
C GLY A 22 -3.41 -13.21 -2.97
N LEU A 23 -4.39 -12.32 -2.93
CA LEU A 23 -5.62 -12.46 -2.15
C LEU A 23 -6.63 -13.42 -2.77
N GLY A 24 -6.45 -13.84 -4.01
CA GLY A 24 -7.40 -14.69 -4.72
C GLY A 24 -8.67 -13.96 -5.13
N CYS A 25 -8.60 -12.68 -5.48
CA CYS A 25 -9.74 -11.93 -6.02
C CYS A 25 -10.16 -12.47 -7.39
N ARG A 26 -11.47 -12.42 -7.69
CA ARG A 26 -12.03 -12.99 -8.93
C ARG A 26 -11.76 -12.17 -10.18
N ILE A 27 -11.66 -10.86 -10.03
CA ILE A 27 -11.62 -9.91 -11.13
C ILE A 27 -10.24 -9.27 -11.17
N PRO A 28 -9.57 -9.25 -12.35
CA PRO A 28 -8.31 -8.55 -12.50
C PRO A 28 -8.45 -7.06 -12.15
N VAL A 29 -7.44 -6.52 -11.47
CA VAL A 29 -7.38 -5.10 -11.16
C VAL A 29 -7.07 -4.31 -12.42
N SER A 30 -7.90 -3.31 -12.70
CA SER A 30 -7.61 -2.22 -13.61
C SER A 30 -7.58 -0.91 -12.81
N SER A 31 -6.83 0.09 -13.29
CA SER A 31 -6.87 1.40 -12.62
C SER A 31 -8.31 1.94 -12.63
N PRO A 32 -8.85 2.40 -11.50
CA PRO A 32 -10.18 2.99 -11.42
C PRO A 32 -10.17 4.40 -12.03
N THR A 33 -9.96 4.49 -13.35
CA THR A 33 -9.73 5.76 -14.07
C THR A 33 -10.91 6.74 -13.97
N PHE A 34 -12.13 6.23 -13.74
CA PHE A 34 -13.36 7.04 -13.71
C PHE A 34 -14.14 6.94 -12.41
N VAL A 35 -13.79 6.01 -11.53
CA VAL A 35 -14.39 5.81 -10.21
C VAL A 35 -13.31 5.89 -9.14
N LEU A 36 -13.64 6.41 -7.96
CA LEU A 36 -12.67 6.55 -6.86
C LEU A 36 -12.39 5.22 -6.15
N ALA A 37 -13.34 4.29 -6.21
CA ALA A 37 -13.22 2.98 -5.56
C ALA A 37 -13.83 1.86 -6.41
N MET A 38 -13.20 0.70 -6.37
CA MET A 38 -13.69 -0.54 -7.00
C MET A 38 -13.64 -1.68 -5.99
N GLU A 39 -14.65 -2.53 -6.00
CA GLU A 39 -14.71 -3.72 -5.18
C GLU A 39 -14.32 -4.96 -5.99
N HIS A 40 -13.44 -5.76 -5.40
CA HIS A 40 -12.97 -7.01 -5.97
C HIS A 40 -13.46 -8.15 -5.07
N PRO A 41 -14.50 -8.89 -5.47
CA PRO A 41 -15.04 -9.98 -4.67
C PRO A 41 -14.03 -11.11 -4.53
N ALA A 42 -14.10 -11.81 -3.39
CA ALA A 42 -13.30 -12.99 -3.14
C ALA A 42 -13.56 -14.10 -4.16
N GLY A 43 -12.50 -14.76 -4.61
CA GLY A 43 -12.57 -16.06 -5.26
C GLY A 43 -12.80 -17.18 -4.25
N GLU A 44 -12.75 -18.42 -4.71
CA GLU A 44 -12.87 -19.58 -3.83
C GLU A 44 -11.70 -19.67 -2.86
N GLY A 45 -11.99 -19.54 -1.55
CA GLY A 45 -10.96 -19.50 -0.50
C GLY A 45 -10.13 -18.23 -0.43
N GLY A 46 -10.48 -17.20 -1.22
CA GLY A 46 -9.78 -15.90 -1.25
C GLY A 46 -10.39 -14.88 -0.30
N LEU A 47 -9.83 -13.67 -0.35
CA LEU A 47 -10.30 -12.49 0.38
C LEU A 47 -10.83 -11.45 -0.61
N SER A 48 -11.81 -10.67 -0.16
CA SER A 48 -12.36 -9.53 -0.89
C SER A 48 -11.51 -8.28 -0.69
N MET A 49 -11.46 -7.39 -1.69
CA MET A 49 -10.64 -6.19 -1.64
C MET A 49 -11.41 -4.97 -2.14
N ARG A 50 -11.31 -3.84 -1.44
CA ARG A 50 -11.66 -2.50 -1.93
C ARG A 50 -10.38 -1.83 -2.43
N HIS A 51 -10.37 -1.44 -3.70
CA HIS A 51 -9.27 -0.70 -4.33
C HIS A 51 -9.70 0.75 -4.54
N MET A 52 -8.97 1.68 -3.97
CA MET A 52 -9.21 3.12 -4.11
C MET A 52 -8.02 3.79 -4.81
N ASP A 53 -8.30 4.78 -5.67
CA ASP A 53 -7.30 5.64 -6.30
C ASP A 53 -7.69 7.10 -6.05
N LEU A 54 -6.93 7.78 -5.22
CA LEU A 54 -7.23 9.13 -4.76
C LEU A 54 -6.61 10.23 -5.64
N TYR A 55 -5.94 9.89 -6.74
CA TYR A 55 -5.21 10.82 -7.60
C TYR A 55 -5.99 12.09 -7.98
N ARG A 56 -7.32 12.01 -8.09
CA ARG A 56 -8.18 13.12 -8.48
C ARG A 56 -8.72 13.95 -7.34
N LEU A 57 -8.51 13.52 -6.10
CA LEU A 57 -8.93 14.27 -4.93
C LEU A 57 -7.90 15.36 -4.63
N GLU A 58 -8.37 16.49 -4.16
CA GLU A 58 -7.52 17.62 -3.82
C GLU A 58 -6.97 17.53 -2.38
N GLY A 59 -7.56 16.68 -1.54
CA GLY A 59 -7.12 16.49 -0.18
C GLY A 59 -8.02 15.59 0.68
N ARG A 60 -7.72 15.59 1.97
CA ARG A 60 -8.42 14.81 2.99
C ARG A 60 -9.92 15.09 3.03
N GLU A 61 -10.32 16.34 2.84
CA GLU A 61 -11.73 16.75 2.91
C GLU A 61 -12.54 16.05 1.81
N ASP A 62 -12.04 16.04 0.58
CA ASP A 62 -12.68 15.33 -0.54
C ASP A 62 -12.80 13.82 -0.27
N PHE A 63 -11.78 13.23 0.37
CA PHE A 63 -11.78 11.81 0.74
C PHE A 63 -12.93 11.49 1.71
N VAL A 64 -13.13 12.33 2.72
CA VAL A 64 -14.20 12.18 3.72
C VAL A 64 -15.57 12.48 3.10
N GLU A 65 -15.70 13.56 2.32
CA GLU A 65 -16.96 13.93 1.66
C GLU A 65 -17.44 12.87 0.66
N ALA A 66 -16.51 12.16 0.04
CA ALA A 66 -16.82 11.04 -0.84
C ALA A 66 -17.22 9.76 -0.08
N GLY A 67 -17.20 9.76 1.27
CA GLY A 67 -17.50 8.59 2.11
C GLY A 67 -16.48 7.46 1.99
N LEU A 68 -15.25 7.79 1.58
CA LEU A 68 -14.21 6.78 1.37
C LEU A 68 -13.53 6.36 2.67
N ASP A 69 -13.68 7.13 3.73
CA ASP A 69 -13.23 6.84 5.10
C ASP A 69 -14.14 5.85 5.83
N GLU A 70 -15.35 5.61 5.31
CA GLU A 70 -16.27 4.64 5.89
C GLU A 70 -15.83 3.19 5.60
N PRO A 71 -15.93 2.29 6.61
CA PRO A 71 -15.61 0.88 6.43
C PRO A 71 -16.41 0.25 5.29
N SER A 72 -15.75 -0.38 4.35
CA SER A 72 -16.40 -1.04 3.21
C SER A 72 -17.11 -2.36 3.56
N GLY A 73 -16.74 -2.95 4.70
CA GLY A 73 -17.17 -4.31 5.06
C GLY A 73 -16.42 -5.42 4.29
N LEU A 74 -15.44 -5.06 3.44
CA LEU A 74 -14.59 -5.99 2.75
C LEU A 74 -13.36 -6.35 3.60
N ASP A 75 -12.68 -7.46 3.27
CA ASP A 75 -11.57 -7.98 4.08
C ASP A 75 -10.33 -7.07 4.04
N ILE A 76 -10.02 -6.52 2.88
CA ILE A 76 -8.81 -5.72 2.65
C ILE A 76 -9.15 -4.42 1.92
N GLU A 77 -8.46 -3.35 2.28
CA GLU A 77 -8.48 -2.08 1.54
C GLU A 77 -7.08 -1.76 1.03
N VAL A 78 -6.99 -1.38 -0.25
CA VAL A 78 -5.77 -0.91 -0.90
C VAL A 78 -6.04 0.47 -1.48
N ILE A 79 -5.21 1.45 -1.10
CA ILE A 79 -5.41 2.85 -1.41
C ILE A 79 -4.17 3.38 -2.13
N GLU A 80 -4.31 3.77 -3.38
CA GLU A 80 -3.28 4.48 -4.16
C GLU A 80 -3.38 5.99 -3.91
N TRP A 81 -2.24 6.70 -3.94
CA TRP A 81 -2.14 8.11 -3.59
C TRP A 81 -2.64 8.39 -2.16
N ALA A 82 -2.27 7.52 -1.25
CA ALA A 82 -2.78 7.51 0.11
C ALA A 82 -2.39 8.76 0.93
N GLU A 83 -1.30 9.43 0.54
CA GLU A 83 -0.89 10.72 1.13
C GLU A 83 -1.99 11.80 1.04
N ILE A 84 -2.88 11.72 0.04
CA ILE A 84 -4.01 12.64 -0.13
C ILE A 84 -5.01 12.53 1.02
N ALA A 85 -5.26 11.32 1.51
CA ALA A 85 -6.14 11.11 2.66
C ALA A 85 -5.50 11.49 4.01
N GLY A 86 -4.17 11.55 4.07
CA GLY A 86 -3.42 11.99 5.25
C GLY A 86 -3.74 11.20 6.52
N ASP A 87 -4.14 11.94 7.56
CA ASP A 87 -4.49 11.43 8.89
C ASP A 87 -5.89 10.81 8.99
N ALA A 88 -6.69 10.85 7.92
CA ALA A 88 -7.96 10.13 7.86
C ALA A 88 -7.77 8.60 7.79
N LEU A 89 -6.57 8.14 7.41
CA LEU A 89 -6.28 6.71 7.35
C LEU A 89 -5.88 6.13 8.72
N PRO A 90 -6.30 4.89 9.04
CA PRO A 90 -5.93 4.22 10.29
C PRO A 90 -4.42 4.09 10.47
N SER A 91 -3.93 4.17 11.72
CA SER A 91 -2.51 4.03 12.07
C SER A 91 -1.98 2.61 11.88
N GLU A 92 -2.85 1.60 11.95
CA GLU A 92 -2.51 0.16 11.85
C GLU A 92 -2.27 -0.29 10.39
N ARG A 93 -2.35 0.63 9.44
CA ARG A 93 -2.13 0.32 8.02
C ARG A 93 -0.71 -0.12 7.70
N ILE A 94 -0.57 -0.85 6.60
CA ILE A 94 0.71 -1.02 5.92
C ILE A 94 0.91 0.19 5.02
N GLN A 95 2.03 0.88 5.15
CA GLN A 95 2.40 1.98 4.26
C GLN A 95 3.49 1.52 3.31
N VAL A 96 3.26 1.67 2.02
CA VAL A 96 4.19 1.29 0.95
C VAL A 96 4.51 2.52 0.13
N THR A 97 5.78 2.88 0.06
CA THR A 97 6.27 3.96 -0.81
C THR A 97 7.10 3.36 -1.94
N ILE A 98 6.73 3.66 -3.18
CA ILE A 98 7.40 3.17 -4.38
C ILE A 98 8.16 4.32 -5.02
N LEU A 99 9.48 4.18 -5.10
CA LEU A 99 10.39 5.15 -5.72
C LEU A 99 10.95 4.57 -7.03
N LEU A 100 10.86 5.33 -8.10
CA LEU A 100 11.50 5.00 -9.36
C LEU A 100 12.98 5.36 -9.25
N GLU A 101 13.87 4.38 -9.28
CA GLU A 101 15.32 4.62 -9.27
C GLU A 101 15.91 4.66 -10.68
N GLU A 102 15.50 3.67 -11.50
CA GLU A 102 15.88 3.55 -12.91
C GLU A 102 14.68 3.08 -13.71
N GLU A 103 14.77 3.05 -15.03
CA GLU A 103 13.67 2.67 -15.92
C GLU A 103 13.04 1.32 -15.53
N THR A 104 13.85 0.37 -15.10
CA THR A 104 13.41 -1.00 -14.74
C THR A 104 13.59 -1.33 -13.25
N CYS A 105 14.07 -0.37 -12.44
CA CYS A 105 14.34 -0.58 -11.02
C CYS A 105 13.45 0.27 -10.13
N ARG A 106 12.93 -0.32 -9.08
CA ARG A 106 12.11 0.34 -8.05
C ARG A 106 12.69 0.10 -6.68
N ARG A 107 12.70 1.14 -5.86
CA ARG A 107 12.92 0.99 -4.42
C ARG A 107 11.57 1.04 -3.72
N ILE A 108 11.26 -0.03 -3.00
CA ILE A 108 10.00 -0.14 -2.25
C ILE A 108 10.31 -0.08 -0.76
N ARG A 109 9.71 0.88 -0.07
CA ARG A 109 9.77 0.99 1.38
C ARG A 109 8.44 0.54 1.96
N VAL A 110 8.49 -0.45 2.83
CA VAL A 110 7.29 -0.96 3.53
C VAL A 110 7.41 -0.64 5.01
N ARG A 111 6.36 -0.05 5.57
CA ARG A 111 6.19 0.19 7.00
C ARG A 111 4.92 -0.47 7.47
N PHE A 112 5.00 -1.18 8.57
CA PHE A 112 3.85 -1.77 9.22
C PHE A 112 3.48 -0.92 10.43
N GLY A 113 2.22 -0.51 10.52
CA GLY A 113 1.68 0.14 11.71
C GLY A 113 1.56 -0.81 12.90
N PRO A 114 1.31 -0.26 14.09
CA PRO A 114 1.10 -1.06 15.30
C PRO A 114 -0.09 -2.02 15.15
N PRO A 115 -0.23 -3.06 16.02
CA PRO A 115 0.66 -3.34 17.15
C PRO A 115 1.90 -4.15 16.78
N ASP A 116 1.89 -4.98 15.74
CA ASP A 116 2.91 -6.01 15.49
C ASP A 116 3.84 -5.66 14.31
N GLY A 117 4.10 -4.37 14.08
CA GLY A 117 4.82 -3.88 12.92
C GLY A 117 6.18 -4.53 12.70
N ALA A 118 7.00 -4.68 13.74
CA ALA A 118 8.33 -5.28 13.64
C ALA A 118 8.27 -6.77 13.26
N GLN A 119 7.34 -7.52 13.85
CA GLN A 119 7.16 -8.95 13.56
C GLN A 119 6.69 -9.17 12.13
N ARG A 120 5.77 -8.34 11.65
CA ARG A 120 5.25 -8.39 10.27
C ARG A 120 6.34 -8.02 9.26
N ALA A 121 7.21 -7.05 9.58
CA ALA A 121 8.36 -6.70 8.75
C ALA A 121 9.32 -7.88 8.61
N THR A 122 9.66 -8.56 9.71
CA THR A 122 10.52 -9.75 9.70
C THR A 122 9.92 -10.90 8.87
N ALA A 123 8.60 -11.11 8.96
CA ALA A 123 7.90 -12.10 8.14
C ALA A 123 8.02 -11.78 6.65
N LEU A 124 7.75 -10.52 6.25
CA LEU A 124 7.89 -10.08 4.86
C LEU A 124 9.33 -10.24 4.35
N GLU A 125 10.34 -9.88 5.14
CA GLU A 125 11.74 -10.07 4.77
C GLU A 125 12.06 -11.53 4.51
N THR A 126 11.51 -12.43 5.31
CA THR A 126 11.69 -13.88 5.13
C THR A 126 11.07 -14.35 3.82
N ASP A 127 9.86 -13.91 3.51
CA ASP A 127 9.14 -14.29 2.29
C ASP A 127 9.81 -13.75 1.02
N LEU A 128 10.43 -12.57 1.10
CA LEU A 128 11.06 -11.91 -0.04
C LEU A 128 12.50 -12.36 -0.31
N ARG A 129 13.16 -13.04 0.64
CA ARG A 129 14.61 -13.32 0.61
C ARG A 129 15.07 -14.09 -0.61
N ASP A 130 14.27 -15.03 -1.07
CA ASP A 130 14.60 -15.94 -2.15
C ASP A 130 13.92 -15.57 -3.49
N ILE A 131 13.28 -14.39 -3.56
CA ILE A 131 12.63 -13.93 -4.79
C ILE A 131 13.69 -13.35 -5.73
N PRO A 132 13.83 -13.89 -6.95
CA PRO A 132 14.80 -13.40 -7.94
C PRO A 132 14.58 -11.91 -8.25
N GLY A 133 15.66 -11.13 -8.26
CA GLY A 133 15.62 -9.70 -8.56
C GLY A 133 15.25 -8.81 -7.39
N VAL A 134 14.95 -9.37 -6.22
CA VAL A 134 14.71 -8.60 -4.99
C VAL A 134 16.02 -8.51 -4.19
N VAL A 135 16.38 -7.28 -3.81
CA VAL A 135 17.49 -7.00 -2.91
C VAL A 135 16.93 -6.34 -1.65
N LEU A 136 17.15 -6.96 -0.50
CA LEU A 136 16.69 -6.45 0.78
C LEU A 136 17.73 -5.50 1.37
N TYR A 137 17.27 -4.33 1.83
CA TYR A 137 18.08 -3.37 2.55
C TYR A 137 17.60 -3.27 3.99
N ALA A 138 18.51 -3.37 4.94
CA ALA A 138 18.17 -3.03 6.32
C ALA A 138 17.75 -1.56 6.41
N PRO A 139 16.76 -1.21 7.26
CA PRO A 139 16.45 0.19 7.51
C PRO A 139 17.73 0.87 8.02
N ALA A 140 18.04 2.06 7.48
CA ALA A 140 19.13 2.86 8.02
C ALA A 140 18.86 3.01 9.52
N SER A 141 19.74 2.48 10.37
CA SER A 141 19.68 2.71 11.81
C SER A 141 19.65 4.22 12.00
N GLN A 142 18.69 4.72 12.76
CA GLN A 142 18.76 6.08 13.26
C GLN A 142 20.03 6.14 14.13
N ALA A 143 21.13 6.48 13.50
CA ALA A 143 22.38 6.79 14.18
C ALA A 143 22.03 7.95 15.10
N GLY A 144 22.07 7.66 16.39
CA GLY A 144 21.68 8.57 17.43
C GLY A 144 22.38 9.90 17.29
N ASN A 145 21.59 10.94 17.35
CA ASN A 145 22.04 12.28 17.63
C ASN A 145 22.54 12.28 19.10
N ARG A 146 23.78 11.83 19.33
CA ARG A 146 24.49 12.18 20.55
C ARG A 146 24.92 13.61 20.36
N GLN A 147 24.17 14.52 20.94
CA GLN A 147 24.67 15.81 21.31
C GLN A 147 25.79 15.58 22.32
N GLU A 148 27.01 15.85 21.96
CA GLU A 148 28.09 16.07 22.88
C GLU A 148 27.92 17.47 23.48
N GLU A 149 27.76 17.50 24.79
CA GLU A 149 27.94 18.70 25.60
C GLU A 149 29.43 19.10 25.64
#